data_50e4892f827d0310078263dd753f3f1b
#
_entry.id   50e4892f827d0310078263dd753f3f1b
#
_cell.length_a   1.000
_cell.length_b   1.000
_cell.length_c   1.000
_cell.angle_alpha   90.00
_cell.angle_beta   90.00
_cell.angle_gamma   90.00
#
_symmetry.space_group_name_H-M   'P 1'
#
loop_
_entity.id
_entity.type
_entity.pdbx_description
1 polymer ?
#
loop_
_entity_poly.entity_id
_entity_poly.type
_entity_poly.pdbx_seq_one_letter_code
_entity_poly.pdbx_strand_id
1 'polypeptide(L)'
;TIENDAQLQTMLAALRENGSFAFDTETTSLNPRRAKLVGLSFSITPQSGYYLPASPEALEALKPLFADPTLDKIGHNLKYDLAVLALHDCPVSGACYDTMLAHALLDPGQRHALDTLAEDFLQYQTIPCSELLPKVKKGEDVDFAEVDPLRLAQYAIEDADVALQLWEHFKPRLQRSGQDKIFFEIETPLLPVLVAIENE
;
A
#
# COMPACT_ATOMS: atom_id res chain seq x y z
N THR A 1 -8.00 10.46 9.72
CA THR A 1 -9.14 9.93 8.94
C THR A 1 -9.79 11.04 8.14
N ILE A 2 -10.16 10.73 6.90
CA ILE A 2 -10.92 11.63 6.00
C ILE A 2 -12.40 11.41 6.29
N GLU A 3 -13.09 12.47 6.69
CA GLU A 3 -14.49 12.42 7.16
C GLU A 3 -15.45 13.23 6.27
N ASN A 4 -14.90 14.07 5.38
CA ASN A 4 -15.70 14.94 4.52
C ASN A 4 -14.99 15.28 3.21
N ASP A 5 -15.73 15.82 2.26
CA ASP A 5 -15.24 16.15 0.92
C ASP A 5 -14.12 17.20 0.94
N ALA A 6 -14.16 18.20 1.81
CA ALA A 6 -13.10 19.20 1.91
C ALA A 6 -11.76 18.58 2.32
N GLN A 7 -11.76 17.64 3.27
CA GLN A 7 -10.58 16.89 3.67
C GLN A 7 -10.11 15.97 2.53
N LEU A 8 -11.03 15.32 1.81
CA LEU A 8 -10.71 14.49 0.65
C LEU A 8 -10.00 15.31 -0.43
N GLN A 9 -10.54 16.46 -0.81
CA GLN A 9 -9.92 17.34 -1.80
C GLN A 9 -8.54 17.84 -1.36
N THR A 10 -8.39 18.17 -0.08
CA THR A 10 -7.10 18.57 0.51
C THR A 10 -6.07 17.44 0.41
N MET A 11 -6.45 16.22 0.77
CA MET A 11 -5.58 15.04 0.63
C MET A 11 -5.19 14.82 -0.82
N LEU A 12 -6.15 14.79 -1.74
CA LEU A 12 -5.89 14.56 -3.18
C LEU A 12 -4.95 15.62 -3.77
N ALA A 13 -5.09 16.88 -3.36
CA ALA A 13 -4.20 17.95 -3.77
C ALA A 13 -2.77 17.72 -3.23
N ALA A 14 -2.63 17.37 -1.95
CA ALA A 14 -1.33 17.11 -1.34
C ALA A 14 -0.61 15.91 -1.99
N LEU A 15 -1.34 14.81 -2.28
CA LEU A 15 -0.77 13.64 -2.96
C LEU A 15 -0.26 13.98 -4.37
N ARG A 16 -1.01 14.80 -5.13
CA ARG A 16 -0.58 15.25 -6.47
C ARG A 16 0.61 16.19 -6.41
N GLU A 17 0.59 17.15 -5.50
CA GLU A 17 1.68 18.13 -5.35
C GLU A 17 3.00 17.46 -4.98
N ASN A 18 2.96 16.40 -4.15
CA ASN A 18 4.16 15.65 -3.77
C ASN A 18 4.78 14.84 -4.92
N GLY A 19 4.01 14.48 -5.95
CA GLY A 19 4.48 13.72 -7.11
C GLY A 19 4.70 12.22 -6.85
N SER A 20 4.71 11.80 -5.60
CA SER A 20 4.78 10.40 -5.17
C SER A 20 4.04 10.19 -3.86
N PHE A 21 3.51 8.98 -3.62
CA PHE A 21 2.86 8.64 -2.36
C PHE A 21 2.95 7.14 -2.09
N ALA A 22 3.04 6.79 -0.82
CA ALA A 22 2.81 5.42 -0.39
C ALA A 22 1.31 5.22 -0.14
N PHE A 23 0.81 3.99 -0.40
CA PHE A 23 -0.55 3.60 -0.11
C PHE A 23 -0.64 2.12 0.26
N ASP A 24 -1.72 1.79 0.97
CA ASP A 24 -2.09 0.44 1.32
C ASP A 24 -3.62 0.29 1.27
N THR A 25 -4.15 -0.93 1.10
CA THR A 25 -5.58 -1.23 1.05
C THR A 25 -6.02 -2.14 2.18
N GLU A 26 -7.04 -1.73 2.92
CA GLU A 26 -7.69 -2.57 3.92
C GLU A 26 -8.87 -3.32 3.30
N THR A 27 -8.87 -4.64 3.45
CA THR A 27 -9.81 -5.51 2.76
C THR A 27 -10.31 -6.67 3.63
N THR A 28 -11.49 -7.20 3.30
CA THR A 28 -12.13 -8.29 4.06
C THR A 28 -11.56 -9.68 3.77
N SER A 29 -10.66 -9.86 2.81
CA SER A 29 -10.14 -11.17 2.42
C SER A 29 -8.74 -11.08 1.85
N LEU A 30 -7.89 -12.07 2.10
CA LEU A 30 -6.59 -12.21 1.43
C LEU A 30 -6.69 -12.65 -0.04
N ASN A 31 -7.88 -13.05 -0.49
CA ASN A 31 -8.14 -13.33 -1.91
C ASN A 31 -8.73 -12.09 -2.58
N PRO A 32 -8.00 -11.42 -3.51
CA PRO A 32 -8.46 -10.19 -4.15
C PRO A 32 -9.83 -10.31 -4.81
N ARG A 33 -10.15 -11.47 -5.40
CA ARG A 33 -11.43 -11.73 -6.08
C ARG A 33 -12.63 -11.81 -5.13
N ARG A 34 -12.41 -11.99 -3.83
CA ARG A 34 -13.44 -12.05 -2.78
C ARG A 34 -13.41 -10.84 -1.87
N ALA A 35 -12.34 -10.10 -1.92
CA ALA A 35 -12.08 -8.97 -1.07
C ALA A 35 -13.07 -7.83 -1.34
N LYS A 36 -13.68 -7.33 -0.27
CA LYS A 36 -14.35 -6.04 -0.27
C LYS A 36 -13.38 -5.01 0.28
N LEU A 37 -13.25 -3.90 -0.42
CA LEU A 37 -12.42 -2.79 0.04
C LEU A 37 -13.09 -2.11 1.23
N VAL A 38 -12.36 -1.94 2.32
CA VAL A 38 -12.81 -1.31 3.58
C VAL A 38 -12.29 0.12 3.68
N GLY A 39 -11.06 0.35 3.26
CA GLY A 39 -10.43 1.66 3.26
C GLY A 39 -9.10 1.65 2.52
N LEU A 40 -8.55 2.84 2.37
CA LEU A 40 -7.22 3.06 1.83
C LEU A 40 -6.45 4.01 2.75
N SER A 41 -5.18 3.75 2.89
CA SER A 41 -4.27 4.65 3.58
C SER A 41 -3.24 5.25 2.64
N PHE A 42 -2.75 6.43 2.99
CA PHE A 42 -1.77 7.16 2.18
C PHE A 42 -0.74 7.84 3.07
N SER A 43 0.52 7.86 2.65
CA SER A 43 1.58 8.65 3.28
C SER A 43 2.47 9.32 2.22
N ILE A 44 2.87 10.58 2.51
CA ILE A 44 3.79 11.39 1.70
C ILE A 44 4.91 11.99 2.55
N THR A 45 4.80 11.86 3.85
CA THR A 45 5.79 12.38 4.80
C THR A 45 5.91 11.40 5.96
N PRO A 46 7.12 10.97 6.35
CA PRO A 46 7.33 10.07 7.47
C PRO A 46 6.58 10.49 8.73
N GLN A 47 6.03 9.50 9.43
CA GLN A 47 5.25 9.64 10.66
C GLN A 47 3.92 10.41 10.48
N SER A 48 3.40 10.43 9.26
CA SER A 48 2.09 11.02 8.99
C SER A 48 1.39 10.31 7.84
N GLY A 49 0.07 10.38 7.82
CA GLY A 49 -0.71 9.80 6.74
C GLY A 49 -2.19 10.10 6.83
N TYR A 50 -2.90 9.60 5.85
CA TYR A 50 -4.33 9.72 5.70
C TYR A 50 -4.98 8.35 5.66
N TYR A 51 -6.15 8.22 6.26
CA TYR A 51 -7.02 7.06 6.07
C TYR A 51 -8.33 7.53 5.46
N LEU A 52 -8.72 6.90 4.35
CA LEU A 52 -9.96 7.16 3.62
C LEU A 52 -10.83 5.89 3.68
N PRO A 53 -11.95 5.91 4.43
CA PRO A 53 -12.93 4.84 4.37
C PRO A 53 -13.44 4.62 2.94
N ALA A 54 -13.55 3.37 2.51
CA ALA A 54 -13.98 3.05 1.17
C ALA A 54 -15.47 3.38 0.97
N SER A 55 -15.76 4.10 -0.09
CA SER A 55 -17.11 4.31 -0.61
C SER A 55 -17.05 4.44 -2.13
N PRO A 56 -18.16 4.29 -2.86
CA PRO A 56 -18.19 4.54 -4.29
C PRO A 56 -17.68 5.92 -4.66
N GLU A 57 -18.06 6.95 -3.90
CA GLU A 57 -17.65 8.34 -4.11
C GLU A 57 -16.15 8.54 -3.87
N ALA A 58 -15.61 7.90 -2.81
CA ALA A 58 -14.18 7.91 -2.51
C ALA A 58 -13.36 7.28 -3.64
N LEU A 59 -13.79 6.12 -4.15
CA LEU A 59 -13.13 5.44 -5.26
C LEU A 59 -13.18 6.28 -6.54
N GLU A 60 -14.33 6.86 -6.89
CA GLU A 60 -14.43 7.75 -8.06
C GLU A 60 -13.47 8.95 -7.95
N ALA A 61 -13.31 9.53 -6.77
CA ALA A 61 -12.39 10.64 -6.54
C ALA A 61 -10.91 10.21 -6.64
N LEU A 62 -10.59 8.96 -6.30
CA LEU A 62 -9.23 8.40 -6.38
C LEU A 62 -8.83 7.97 -7.80
N LYS A 63 -9.77 7.60 -8.67
CA LYS A 63 -9.46 7.12 -10.04
C LYS A 63 -8.50 8.02 -10.81
N PRO A 64 -8.70 9.35 -10.88
CA PRO A 64 -7.77 10.23 -11.58
C PRO A 64 -6.37 10.29 -10.95
N LEU A 65 -6.26 10.04 -9.62
CA LEU A 65 -4.97 9.99 -8.93
C LEU A 65 -4.21 8.71 -9.27
N PHE A 66 -4.88 7.56 -9.18
CA PHE A 66 -4.25 6.27 -9.49
C PHE A 66 -3.96 6.09 -10.98
N ALA A 67 -4.80 6.62 -11.86
CA ALA A 67 -4.62 6.57 -13.31
C ALA A 67 -3.54 7.54 -13.84
N ASP A 68 -3.04 8.47 -13.03
CA ASP A 68 -2.01 9.41 -13.45
C ASP A 68 -0.64 8.72 -13.52
N PRO A 69 -0.06 8.53 -14.73
CA PRO A 69 1.22 7.85 -14.89
C PRO A 69 2.42 8.69 -14.44
N THR A 70 2.23 9.98 -14.15
CA THR A 70 3.30 10.88 -13.70
C THR A 70 3.53 10.83 -12.20
N LEU A 71 2.60 10.23 -11.45
CA LEU A 71 2.72 10.04 -10.01
C LEU A 71 3.32 8.68 -9.71
N ASP A 72 4.36 8.64 -8.90
CA ASP A 72 4.94 7.41 -8.39
C ASP A 72 4.11 6.85 -7.23
N LYS A 73 3.82 5.56 -7.26
CA LYS A 73 3.11 4.83 -6.20
C LYS A 73 4.09 3.94 -5.47
N ILE A 74 4.02 3.93 -4.17
CA ILE A 74 4.87 3.15 -3.28
C ILE A 74 3.97 2.27 -2.42
N GLY A 75 4.42 1.09 -2.06
CA GLY A 75 3.70 0.23 -1.11
C GLY A 75 4.49 -1.02 -0.78
N HIS A 76 3.85 -1.93 -0.08
CA HIS A 76 4.44 -3.20 0.32
C HIS A 76 3.57 -4.37 -0.14
N ASN A 77 4.11 -5.30 -0.94
CA ASN A 77 3.34 -6.37 -1.58
C ASN A 77 2.23 -5.85 -2.51
N LEU A 78 2.55 -4.81 -3.26
CA LEU A 78 1.62 -4.04 -4.10
C LEU A 78 0.81 -4.86 -5.10
N LYS A 79 1.27 -6.05 -5.50
CA LYS A 79 0.51 -6.91 -6.41
C LYS A 79 -0.91 -7.16 -5.89
N TYR A 80 -1.07 -7.35 -4.58
CA TYR A 80 -2.37 -7.54 -3.95
C TYR A 80 -3.24 -6.29 -4.09
N ASP A 81 -2.73 -5.13 -3.72
CA ASP A 81 -3.46 -3.85 -3.75
C ASP A 81 -3.88 -3.46 -5.18
N LEU A 82 -2.95 -3.63 -6.12
CA LEU A 82 -3.23 -3.38 -7.54
C LEU A 82 -4.33 -4.31 -8.07
N ALA A 83 -4.35 -5.58 -7.66
CA ALA A 83 -5.38 -6.53 -8.04
C ALA A 83 -6.74 -6.14 -7.44
N VAL A 84 -6.78 -5.77 -6.16
CA VAL A 84 -8.00 -5.28 -5.49
C VAL A 84 -8.55 -4.04 -6.17
N LEU A 85 -7.70 -3.02 -6.40
CA LEU A 85 -8.11 -1.77 -7.03
C LEU A 85 -8.64 -2.00 -8.45
N ALA A 86 -8.00 -2.86 -9.24
CA ALA A 86 -8.45 -3.21 -10.59
C ALA A 86 -9.85 -3.87 -10.58
N LEU A 87 -10.11 -4.76 -9.61
CA LEU A 87 -11.42 -5.41 -9.45
C LEU A 87 -12.52 -4.45 -8.93
N HIS A 88 -12.13 -3.28 -8.39
CA HIS A 88 -13.03 -2.21 -7.98
C HIS A 88 -13.09 -1.04 -8.98
N ASP A 89 -12.78 -1.30 -10.27
CA ASP A 89 -12.79 -0.30 -11.35
C ASP A 89 -11.88 0.91 -11.10
N CYS A 90 -10.78 0.72 -10.36
CA CYS A 90 -9.80 1.75 -10.04
C CYS A 90 -8.39 1.31 -10.49
N PRO A 91 -8.13 1.15 -11.79
CA PRO A 91 -6.83 0.69 -12.28
C PRO A 91 -5.74 1.71 -12.01
N VAL A 92 -4.56 1.19 -11.67
CA VAL A 92 -3.38 2.00 -11.36
C VAL A 92 -2.45 2.05 -12.56
N SER A 93 -1.94 3.25 -12.86
CA SER A 93 -0.98 3.50 -13.96
C SER A 93 0.30 4.15 -13.42
N GLY A 94 1.38 4.10 -14.19
CA GLY A 94 2.68 4.64 -13.81
C GLY A 94 3.51 3.68 -12.97
N ALA A 95 4.61 4.19 -12.40
CA ALA A 95 5.53 3.38 -11.64
C ALA A 95 4.94 3.00 -10.27
N CYS A 96 5.05 1.71 -9.92
CA CYS A 96 4.63 1.15 -8.63
C CYS A 96 5.83 0.49 -7.95
N TYR A 97 6.37 1.14 -6.94
CA TYR A 97 7.58 0.70 -6.23
C TYR A 97 7.21 -0.13 -5.01
N ASP A 98 7.45 -1.42 -5.13
CA ASP A 98 7.14 -2.40 -4.09
C ASP A 98 8.35 -2.62 -3.17
N THR A 99 8.21 -2.27 -1.90
CA THR A 99 9.28 -2.41 -0.90
C THR A 99 9.60 -3.86 -0.56
N MET A 100 8.64 -4.78 -0.71
CA MET A 100 8.89 -6.22 -0.57
C MET A 100 9.83 -6.71 -1.67
N LEU A 101 9.59 -6.35 -2.93
CA LEU A 101 10.44 -6.69 -4.06
C LEU A 101 11.82 -6.00 -3.97
N ALA A 102 11.86 -4.74 -3.55
CA ALA A 102 13.11 -4.03 -3.31
C ALA A 102 14.01 -4.75 -2.31
N HIS A 103 13.43 -5.16 -1.18
CA HIS A 103 14.18 -5.93 -0.17
C HIS A 103 14.55 -7.34 -0.65
N ALA A 104 13.68 -8.01 -1.39
CA ALA A 104 13.96 -9.34 -1.94
C ALA A 104 15.16 -9.33 -2.91
N LEU A 105 15.38 -8.26 -3.65
CA LEU A 105 16.58 -8.07 -4.46
C LEU A 105 17.83 -7.78 -3.62
N LEU A 106 17.68 -6.99 -2.55
CA LEU A 106 18.80 -6.59 -1.68
C LEU A 106 19.28 -7.74 -0.78
N ASP A 107 18.35 -8.53 -0.27
CA ASP A 107 18.63 -9.63 0.67
C ASP A 107 17.66 -10.82 0.49
N PRO A 108 17.84 -11.62 -0.57
CA PRO A 108 16.89 -12.68 -0.96
C PRO A 108 16.77 -13.83 0.07
N GLY A 109 17.67 -13.90 1.04
CA GLY A 109 17.67 -14.96 2.05
C GLY A 109 16.87 -14.65 3.31
N GLN A 110 16.31 -13.45 3.42
CA GLN A 110 15.61 -12.98 4.63
C GLN A 110 14.08 -13.01 4.48
N ARG A 111 13.38 -12.67 5.57
CA ARG A 111 11.94 -12.41 5.53
C ARG A 111 11.67 -11.02 4.98
N HIS A 112 10.58 -10.89 4.23
CA HIS A 112 10.21 -9.63 3.56
C HIS A 112 8.89 -9.06 4.08
N ALA A 113 8.36 -9.56 5.21
CA ALA A 113 7.13 -9.05 5.79
C ALA A 113 7.33 -7.64 6.36
N LEU A 114 6.32 -6.78 6.25
CA LEU A 114 6.38 -5.36 6.60
C LEU A 114 6.82 -5.14 8.05
N ASP A 115 6.25 -5.89 8.98
CA ASP A 115 6.58 -5.87 10.41
C ASP A 115 8.06 -6.20 10.67
N THR A 116 8.57 -7.25 10.02
CA THR A 116 9.98 -7.65 10.12
C THR A 116 10.90 -6.55 9.58
N LEU A 117 10.56 -5.98 8.43
CA LEU A 117 11.37 -4.91 7.83
C LEU A 117 11.32 -3.61 8.64
N ALA A 118 10.18 -3.28 9.23
CA ALA A 118 10.06 -2.14 10.13
C ALA A 118 10.98 -2.29 11.37
N GLU A 119 11.01 -3.48 11.98
CA GLU A 119 11.87 -3.75 13.12
C GLU A 119 13.37 -3.69 12.73
N ASP A 120 13.75 -4.35 11.62
CA ASP A 120 15.15 -4.49 11.20
C ASP A 120 15.74 -3.16 10.70
N PHE A 121 14.99 -2.36 9.96
CA PHE A 121 15.53 -1.17 9.27
C PHE A 121 15.10 0.16 9.88
N LEU A 122 13.94 0.21 10.54
CA LEU A 122 13.42 1.43 11.16
C LEU A 122 13.47 1.38 12.69
N GLN A 123 13.81 0.22 13.29
CA GLN A 123 13.77 -0.03 14.72
C GLN A 123 12.37 0.29 15.32
N TYR A 124 11.36 -0.05 14.57
CA TYR A 124 9.97 0.26 14.87
C TYR A 124 9.14 -1.02 14.94
N GLN A 125 8.35 -1.18 16.01
CA GLN A 125 7.40 -2.27 16.16
C GLN A 125 6.03 -1.80 15.70
N THR A 126 5.53 -2.41 14.62
CA THR A 126 4.20 -2.11 14.07
C THR A 126 3.09 -2.67 14.95
N ILE A 127 1.90 -2.13 14.80
CA ILE A 127 0.68 -2.67 15.42
C ILE A 127 0.41 -4.05 14.79
N PRO A 128 0.43 -5.14 15.58
CA PRO A 128 0.17 -6.45 14.98
C PRO A 128 -1.30 -6.58 14.58
N CYS A 129 -1.57 -7.13 13.39
CA CYS A 129 -2.92 -7.38 12.89
C CYS A 129 -3.79 -8.19 13.89
N SER A 130 -3.16 -9.07 14.70
CA SER A 130 -3.84 -9.82 15.75
C SER A 130 -4.42 -8.97 16.88
N GLU A 131 -3.97 -7.74 17.06
CA GLU A 131 -4.57 -6.80 18.01
C GLU A 131 -5.87 -6.18 17.48
N LEU A 132 -5.96 -5.98 16.15
CA LEU A 132 -7.19 -5.54 15.51
C LEU A 132 -8.22 -6.68 15.42
N LEU A 133 -7.76 -7.86 15.09
CA LEU A 133 -8.56 -9.02 14.70
C LEU A 133 -8.21 -10.26 15.52
N PRO A 134 -8.40 -10.24 16.84
CA PRO A 134 -7.89 -11.30 17.73
C PRO A 134 -8.56 -12.67 17.53
N LYS A 135 -9.68 -12.74 16.82
CA LYS A 135 -10.45 -13.97 16.61
C LYS A 135 -10.34 -14.56 15.20
N VAL A 136 -9.67 -13.87 14.28
CA VAL A 136 -9.57 -14.30 12.87
C VAL A 136 -8.39 -15.27 12.70
N LYS A 137 -8.67 -16.45 12.15
CA LYS A 137 -7.61 -17.41 11.81
C LYS A 137 -7.01 -17.05 10.45
N LYS A 138 -5.74 -17.39 10.30
CA LYS A 138 -5.02 -17.15 9.04
C LYS A 138 -5.77 -17.75 7.84
N GLY A 139 -6.13 -16.89 6.88
CA GLY A 139 -6.85 -17.29 5.66
C GLY A 139 -8.38 -17.24 5.74
N GLU A 140 -8.97 -16.87 6.87
CA GLU A 140 -10.38 -16.54 6.98
C GLU A 140 -10.65 -15.12 6.48
N ASP A 141 -11.86 -14.91 5.94
CA ASP A 141 -12.33 -13.57 5.59
C ASP A 141 -12.58 -12.77 6.89
N VAL A 142 -12.28 -11.48 6.82
CA VAL A 142 -12.32 -10.57 7.96
C VAL A 142 -13.62 -9.77 7.96
N ASP A 143 -14.28 -9.70 9.10
CA ASP A 143 -15.37 -8.76 9.32
C ASP A 143 -14.83 -7.56 10.13
N PHE A 144 -14.72 -6.42 9.48
CA PHE A 144 -14.28 -5.17 10.11
C PHE A 144 -15.39 -4.42 10.84
N ALA A 145 -16.65 -4.93 10.83
CA ALA A 145 -17.76 -4.26 11.48
C ALA A 145 -17.59 -4.14 13.01
N GLU A 146 -16.82 -5.05 13.63
CA GLU A 146 -16.52 -5.03 15.06
C GLU A 146 -15.21 -4.29 15.41
N VAL A 147 -14.45 -3.85 14.41
CA VAL A 147 -13.17 -3.15 14.63
C VAL A 147 -13.44 -1.68 14.90
N ASP A 148 -12.81 -1.13 15.94
CA ASP A 148 -12.84 0.31 16.21
C ASP A 148 -12.27 1.07 15.00
N PRO A 149 -13.05 1.97 14.36
CA PRO A 149 -12.62 2.69 13.17
C PRO A 149 -11.34 3.53 13.38
N LEU A 150 -11.12 4.04 14.58
CA LEU A 150 -9.90 4.80 14.90
C LEU A 150 -8.67 3.89 14.95
N ARG A 151 -8.82 2.70 15.52
CA ARG A 151 -7.73 1.72 15.56
C ARG A 151 -7.40 1.18 14.16
N LEU A 152 -8.43 0.92 13.35
CA LEU A 152 -8.24 0.52 11.95
C LEU A 152 -7.50 1.61 11.17
N ALA A 153 -7.92 2.87 11.32
CA ALA A 153 -7.26 3.99 10.67
C ALA A 153 -5.79 4.15 11.11
N GLN A 154 -5.50 3.96 12.39
CA GLN A 154 -4.12 4.01 12.91
C GLN A 154 -3.26 2.90 12.30
N TYR A 155 -3.75 1.67 12.29
CA TYR A 155 -3.08 0.53 11.70
C TYR A 155 -2.81 0.76 10.20
N ALA A 156 -3.84 1.11 9.44
CA ALA A 156 -3.72 1.34 8.00
C ALA A 156 -2.73 2.47 7.65
N ILE A 157 -2.80 3.60 8.39
CA ILE A 157 -1.86 4.72 8.19
C ILE A 157 -0.42 4.29 8.49
N GLU A 158 -0.22 3.48 9.53
CA GLU A 158 1.08 2.93 9.88
C GLU A 158 1.67 2.11 8.75
N ASP A 159 0.90 1.21 8.11
CA ASP A 159 1.37 0.36 7.02
C ASP A 159 1.82 1.18 5.81
N ALA A 160 1.06 2.20 5.40
CA ALA A 160 1.47 3.11 4.34
C ALA A 160 2.70 3.94 4.71
N ASP A 161 2.79 4.43 5.94
CA ASP A 161 3.93 5.22 6.43
C ASP A 161 5.21 4.38 6.52
N VAL A 162 5.11 3.17 7.05
CA VAL A 162 6.25 2.23 7.10
C VAL A 162 6.73 1.89 5.69
N ALA A 163 5.81 1.65 4.75
CA ALA A 163 6.17 1.40 3.35
C ALA A 163 6.92 2.59 2.73
N LEU A 164 6.49 3.83 3.00
CA LEU A 164 7.18 5.04 2.56
C LEU A 164 8.61 5.11 3.12
N GLN A 165 8.77 4.94 4.45
CA GLN A 165 10.07 5.01 5.11
C GLN A 165 11.01 3.90 4.63
N LEU A 166 10.51 2.68 4.44
CA LEU A 166 11.29 1.57 3.88
C LEU A 166 11.72 1.86 2.44
N TRP A 167 10.86 2.48 1.62
CA TRP A 167 11.25 2.90 0.27
C TRP A 167 12.38 3.92 0.28
N GLU A 168 12.32 4.94 1.13
CA GLU A 168 13.38 5.92 1.31
C GLU A 168 14.70 5.24 1.72
N HIS A 169 14.62 4.18 2.51
CA HIS A 169 15.76 3.39 2.95
C HIS A 169 16.32 2.48 1.84
N PHE A 170 15.47 1.81 1.05
CA PHE A 170 15.89 0.81 0.06
C PHE A 170 16.31 1.42 -1.26
N LYS A 171 15.67 2.48 -1.73
CA LYS A 171 15.99 3.13 -3.01
C LYS A 171 17.49 3.44 -3.18
N PRO A 172 18.17 4.12 -2.25
CA PRO A 172 19.63 4.36 -2.37
C PRO A 172 20.47 3.09 -2.24
N ARG A 173 19.96 2.04 -1.59
CA ARG A 173 20.65 0.74 -1.47
C ARG A 173 20.61 -0.05 -2.78
N LEU A 174 19.49 -0.06 -3.49
CA LEU A 174 19.36 -0.64 -4.82
C LEU A 174 20.40 -0.05 -5.78
N GLN A 175 20.55 1.28 -5.77
CA GLN A 175 21.55 1.98 -6.59
C GLN A 175 22.97 1.56 -6.23
N ARG A 176 23.32 1.55 -4.93
CA ARG A 176 24.67 1.17 -4.47
C ARG A 176 25.03 -0.28 -4.72
N SER A 177 24.06 -1.19 -4.69
CA SER A 177 24.26 -2.63 -4.96
C SER A 177 24.23 -2.97 -6.46
N GLY A 178 23.85 -2.02 -7.33
CA GLY A 178 23.68 -2.24 -8.77
C GLY A 178 22.42 -3.03 -9.13
N GLN A 179 21.47 -3.14 -8.19
CA GLN A 179 20.19 -3.84 -8.39
C GLN A 179 19.09 -2.90 -8.95
N ASP A 180 19.38 -1.63 -9.08
CA ASP A 180 18.45 -0.59 -9.55
C ASP A 180 17.88 -0.91 -10.94
N LYS A 181 18.70 -1.37 -11.88
CA LYS A 181 18.21 -1.74 -13.22
C LYS A 181 17.22 -2.90 -13.18
N ILE A 182 17.52 -3.94 -12.40
CA ILE A 182 16.61 -5.08 -12.26
C ILE A 182 15.29 -4.60 -11.64
N PHE A 183 15.36 -3.79 -10.60
CA PHE A 183 14.17 -3.28 -9.92
C PHE A 183 13.32 -2.39 -10.85
N PHE A 184 13.92 -1.37 -11.47
CA PHE A 184 13.14 -0.38 -12.25
C PHE A 184 12.77 -0.85 -13.65
N GLU A 185 13.61 -1.67 -14.30
CA GLU A 185 13.41 -2.07 -15.70
C GLU A 185 12.74 -3.44 -15.85
N ILE A 186 12.72 -4.27 -14.81
CA ILE A 186 12.16 -5.63 -14.84
C ILE A 186 11.05 -5.79 -13.79
N GLU A 187 11.35 -5.72 -12.49
CA GLU A 187 10.39 -6.04 -11.43
C GLU A 187 9.22 -5.06 -11.39
N THR A 188 9.49 -3.77 -11.44
CA THR A 188 8.45 -2.73 -11.42
C THR A 188 7.49 -2.85 -12.63
N PRO A 189 7.95 -2.96 -13.89
CA PRO A 189 7.05 -3.16 -15.04
C PRO A 189 6.34 -4.51 -15.07
N LEU A 190 6.87 -5.52 -14.39
CA LEU A 190 6.26 -6.85 -14.34
C LEU A 190 5.01 -6.89 -13.45
N LEU A 191 4.94 -6.07 -12.41
CA LEU A 191 3.82 -6.04 -11.47
C LEU A 191 2.44 -5.92 -12.17
N PRO A 192 2.16 -4.91 -13.00
CA PRO A 192 0.86 -4.78 -13.66
C PRO A 192 0.58 -5.93 -14.64
N VAL A 193 1.60 -6.55 -15.21
CA VAL A 193 1.44 -7.74 -16.09
C VAL A 193 0.96 -8.93 -15.28
N LEU A 194 1.55 -9.18 -14.11
CA LEU A 194 1.12 -10.26 -13.21
C LEU A 194 -0.31 -10.04 -12.71
N VAL A 195 -0.65 -8.81 -12.34
CA VAL A 195 -2.01 -8.45 -11.94
C VAL A 195 -3.02 -8.73 -13.05
N ALA A 196 -2.70 -8.36 -14.30
CA ALA A 196 -3.57 -8.62 -15.45
C ALA A 196 -3.79 -10.12 -15.68
N ILE A 197 -2.73 -10.93 -15.62
CA ILE A 197 -2.81 -12.39 -15.79
C ILE A 197 -3.62 -13.05 -14.67
N GLU A 198 -3.41 -12.64 -13.42
CA GLU A 198 -4.09 -13.22 -12.27
C GLU A 198 -5.55 -12.79 -12.13
N ASN A 199 -5.96 -11.69 -12.74
CA ASN A 199 -7.35 -11.20 -12.73
C ASN A 199 -8.23 -11.80 -13.85
N GLU A 200 -7.64 -12.48 -14.83
CA GLU A 200 -8.38 -13.29 -15.83
C GLU A 200 -8.93 -14.59 -15.22
#